data_fad78252686a40424e9232fb9e579cfc
#
_entry.id   fad78252686a40424e9232fb9e579cfc
#
_cell.length_a   1.000
_cell.length_b   1.000
_cell.length_c   1.000
_cell.angle_alpha   90.00
_cell.angle_beta   90.00
_cell.angle_gamma   90.00
#
_symmetry.space_group_name_H-M   'P 1'
#
loop_
_entity.id
_entity.type
_entity.pdbx_description
1 polymer ?
#
loop_
_entity_poly.entity_id
_entity_poly.type
_entity_poly.pdbx_seq_one_letter_code
_entity_poly.pdbx_strand_id
1 'polypeptide(L)'
;MQYKVPTFYMIIGLPGSGKTRFAYTLQEKTDSNLVSLGEVRRTYNALYGRDGYRSCDMVNVVYEYVKDSLTQGKDVIYDATNLTAKNRKHVLRHVLRGIECRKVAYIMATPYRQCVKDCFFGEMLAREGYIKWQTPGIWEGWDEIWLHYDKPEWIGCNGTPFDFAVRYREYDQRSEHHGLTLGNHLWKTVEKINLSEVKPWKYDIIAEAALLHDCGKPISRHVRSDGKVTYYNHHNIGSYESLFFDFEEDIDIIYVSALIGHHMDPYFWGEDFDKNHYINFFGEAFYDDVMLIHKADKMAR
;
A
#
# COMPACT_ATOMS: atom_id res chain seq x y z
N MET A 1 -21.90 32.03 10.63
CA MET A 1 -20.94 31.40 9.70
C MET A 1 -20.93 29.92 10.02
N GLN A 2 -21.25 29.09 9.05
CA GLN A 2 -21.16 27.65 9.23
C GLN A 2 -19.66 27.30 9.29
N TYR A 3 -19.18 26.73 10.37
CA TYR A 3 -17.80 26.28 10.50
C TYR A 3 -17.57 25.15 9.49
N LYS A 4 -16.80 25.41 8.44
CA LYS A 4 -16.35 24.39 7.50
C LYS A 4 -15.29 23.54 8.22
N VAL A 5 -15.54 22.26 8.41
CA VAL A 5 -14.53 21.32 8.88
C VAL A 5 -13.44 21.23 7.81
N PRO A 6 -12.17 21.54 8.14
CA PRO A 6 -11.08 21.48 7.16
C PRO A 6 -10.77 20.04 6.74
N THR A 7 -10.18 19.87 5.57
CA THR A 7 -9.77 18.57 5.04
C THR A 7 -8.26 18.44 5.10
N PHE A 8 -7.81 17.31 5.65
CA PHE A 8 -6.44 16.85 5.57
C PHE A 8 -6.29 15.83 4.45
N TYR A 9 -5.53 16.18 3.42
CA TYR A 9 -5.20 15.30 2.30
C TYR A 9 -3.80 14.72 2.49
N MET A 10 -3.65 13.41 2.44
CA MET A 10 -2.35 12.73 2.43
C MET A 10 -2.12 12.08 1.07
N ILE A 11 -1.01 12.45 0.43
CA ILE A 11 -0.60 11.80 -0.81
C ILE A 11 0.32 10.62 -0.47
N ILE A 12 0.02 9.44 -1.02
CA ILE A 12 0.71 8.18 -0.74
C ILE A 12 1.23 7.60 -2.06
N GLY A 13 2.47 7.14 -2.10
CA GLY A 13 3.00 6.49 -3.32
C GLY A 13 4.51 6.37 -3.34
N LEU A 14 5.02 5.59 -4.28
CA LEU A 14 6.44 5.33 -4.43
C LEU A 14 7.24 6.61 -4.78
N PRO A 15 8.54 6.69 -4.46
CA PRO A 15 9.40 7.68 -5.09
C PRO A 15 9.30 7.60 -6.61
N GLY A 16 9.15 8.75 -7.28
CA GLY A 16 8.93 8.81 -8.75
C GLY A 16 7.48 8.61 -9.21
N SER A 17 6.50 8.43 -8.30
CA SER A 17 5.09 8.22 -8.69
C SER A 17 4.30 9.49 -9.04
N GLY A 18 4.92 10.66 -9.13
CA GLY A 18 4.23 11.90 -9.52
C GLY A 18 3.48 12.61 -8.38
N LYS A 19 3.64 12.19 -7.12
CA LYS A 19 2.95 12.78 -5.94
C LYS A 19 2.97 14.29 -5.88
N THR A 20 4.14 14.88 -5.99
CA THR A 20 4.30 16.34 -5.88
C THR A 20 3.58 17.07 -7.02
N ARG A 21 3.62 16.54 -8.26
CA ARG A 21 2.85 17.08 -9.38
C ARG A 21 1.35 17.03 -9.09
N PHE A 22 0.85 15.87 -8.63
CA PHE A 22 -0.55 15.72 -8.25
C PHE A 22 -0.93 16.66 -7.10
N ALA A 23 -0.04 16.82 -6.09
CA ALA A 23 -0.27 17.72 -4.96
C ALA A 23 -0.46 19.17 -5.41
N TYR A 24 0.31 19.68 -6.38
CA TYR A 24 0.09 21.00 -6.96
C TYR A 24 -1.23 21.10 -7.70
N THR A 25 -1.59 20.10 -8.51
CA THR A 25 -2.88 20.07 -9.20
C THR A 25 -4.05 20.05 -8.22
N LEU A 26 -3.93 19.32 -7.12
CA LEU A 26 -4.94 19.26 -6.07
C LEU A 26 -5.03 20.61 -5.32
N GLN A 27 -3.90 21.26 -5.06
CA GLN A 27 -3.82 22.58 -4.45
C GLN A 27 -4.58 23.63 -5.27
N GLU A 28 -4.35 23.67 -6.58
CA GLU A 28 -5.06 24.60 -7.48
C GLU A 28 -6.58 24.39 -7.46
N LYS A 29 -7.05 23.14 -7.30
CA LYS A 29 -8.46 22.80 -7.27
C LYS A 29 -9.15 23.07 -5.94
N THR A 30 -8.42 22.98 -4.83
CA THR A 30 -9.00 23.01 -3.48
C THR A 30 -8.63 24.25 -2.67
N ASP A 31 -7.72 25.09 -3.17
CA ASP A 31 -7.14 26.24 -2.44
C ASP A 31 -6.53 25.85 -1.08
N SER A 32 -5.98 24.63 -1.02
CA SER A 32 -5.41 24.05 0.20
C SER A 32 -3.98 24.52 0.43
N ASN A 33 -3.53 24.56 1.68
CA ASN A 33 -2.12 24.71 2.00
C ASN A 33 -1.36 23.44 1.64
N LEU A 34 -0.33 23.55 0.79
CA LEU A 34 0.53 22.44 0.43
C LEU A 34 1.79 22.43 1.29
N VAL A 35 2.10 21.28 1.89
CA VAL A 35 3.36 21.03 2.57
C VAL A 35 4.02 19.76 2.02
N SER A 36 5.16 19.93 1.36
CA SER A 36 5.95 18.82 0.80
C SER A 36 7.21 18.59 1.63
N LEU A 37 7.31 17.39 2.23
CA LEU A 37 8.52 16.99 2.97
C LEU A 37 9.77 16.98 2.05
N GLY A 38 9.59 16.67 0.77
CA GLY A 38 10.66 16.70 -0.22
C GLY A 38 11.19 18.12 -0.47
N GLU A 39 10.31 19.12 -0.51
CA GLU A 39 10.69 20.53 -0.68
C GLU A 39 11.35 21.09 0.57
N VAL A 40 10.78 20.85 1.73
CA VAL A 40 11.37 21.25 3.02
C VAL A 40 12.79 20.66 3.11
N ARG A 41 12.99 19.39 2.76
CA ARG A 41 14.33 18.78 2.76
C ARG A 41 15.29 19.46 1.78
N ARG A 42 14.84 19.82 0.58
CA ARG A 42 15.67 20.56 -0.39
C ARG A 42 16.10 21.93 0.13
N THR A 43 15.17 22.66 0.75
CA THR A 43 15.44 23.97 1.36
C THR A 43 16.44 23.85 2.51
N TYR A 44 16.27 22.90 3.42
CA TYR A 44 17.21 22.67 4.51
C TYR A 44 18.59 22.25 4.01
N ASN A 45 18.67 21.39 3.00
CA ASN A 45 19.95 21.02 2.38
C ASN A 45 20.67 22.23 1.76
N ALA A 46 19.92 23.14 1.14
CA ALA A 46 20.48 24.36 0.56
C ALA A 46 20.98 25.35 1.60
N LEU A 47 20.29 25.47 2.75
CA LEU A 47 20.63 26.43 3.80
C LEU A 47 21.74 25.93 4.74
N TYR A 48 21.73 24.66 5.09
CA TYR A 48 22.56 24.11 6.18
C TYR A 48 23.51 22.98 5.73
N GLY A 49 23.47 22.59 4.47
CA GLY A 49 24.18 21.41 3.96
C GLY A 49 23.52 20.08 4.45
N ARG A 50 23.96 18.94 3.91
CA ARG A 50 23.35 17.65 4.24
C ARG A 50 23.51 17.20 5.68
N ASP A 51 24.56 17.64 6.34
CA ASP A 51 24.94 17.25 7.70
C ASP A 51 24.59 18.34 8.76
N GLY A 52 24.04 19.48 8.32
CA GLY A 52 23.79 20.65 9.17
C GLY A 52 22.51 20.58 10.01
N TYR A 53 21.72 19.50 9.88
CA TYR A 53 20.45 19.34 10.63
C TYR A 53 20.10 17.85 10.82
N ARG A 54 19.23 17.57 11.80
CA ARG A 54 18.68 16.23 11.98
C ARG A 54 17.38 16.08 11.17
N SER A 55 17.17 14.93 10.55
CA SER A 55 15.96 14.66 9.74
C SER A 55 14.66 14.80 10.56
N CYS A 56 14.70 14.54 11.86
CA CYS A 56 13.55 14.72 12.75
C CYS A 56 13.13 16.18 12.89
N ASP A 57 14.05 17.13 12.81
CA ASP A 57 13.73 18.55 12.95
C ASP A 57 12.89 19.05 11.77
N MET A 58 13.20 18.61 10.56
CA MET A 58 12.40 18.92 9.36
C MET A 58 10.99 18.31 9.43
N VAL A 59 10.90 17.07 9.88
CA VAL A 59 9.60 16.39 10.00
C VAL A 59 8.71 17.10 11.02
N ASN A 60 9.29 17.53 12.15
CA ASN A 60 8.56 18.29 13.17
C ASN A 60 8.06 19.64 12.64
N VAL A 61 8.88 20.37 11.87
CA VAL A 61 8.45 21.63 11.23
C VAL A 61 7.26 21.40 10.30
N VAL A 62 7.31 20.33 9.49
CA VAL A 62 6.19 19.96 8.62
C VAL A 62 4.93 19.65 9.42
N TYR A 63 5.05 18.89 10.51
CA TYR A 63 3.90 18.54 11.35
C TYR A 63 3.28 19.73 12.05
N GLU A 64 4.10 20.66 12.57
CA GLU A 64 3.58 21.89 13.16
C GLU A 64 2.85 22.76 12.12
N TYR A 65 3.38 22.88 10.90
CA TYR A 65 2.69 23.60 9.83
C TYR A 65 1.33 22.96 9.45
N VAL A 66 1.26 21.62 9.42
CA VAL A 66 0.00 20.89 9.20
C VAL A 66 -1.03 21.21 10.29
N LYS A 67 -0.61 21.13 11.57
CA LYS A 67 -1.48 21.44 12.72
C LYS A 67 -1.99 22.88 12.70
N ASP A 68 -1.09 23.83 12.51
CA ASP A 68 -1.42 25.26 12.51
C ASP A 68 -2.44 25.59 11.40
N SER A 69 -2.23 25.06 10.21
CA SER A 69 -3.13 25.28 9.08
C SER A 69 -4.53 24.71 9.34
N LEU A 70 -4.63 23.46 9.79
CA LEU A 70 -5.92 22.84 10.11
C LEU A 70 -6.62 23.53 11.28
N THR A 71 -5.89 23.96 12.31
CA THR A 71 -6.45 24.70 13.46
C THR A 71 -7.01 26.06 13.03
N GLN A 72 -6.42 26.65 11.99
CA GLN A 72 -6.95 27.89 11.36
C GLN A 72 -8.13 27.64 10.40
N GLY A 73 -8.62 26.39 10.30
CA GLY A 73 -9.72 26.03 9.41
C GLY A 73 -9.35 25.91 7.93
N LYS A 74 -8.06 25.80 7.60
CA LYS A 74 -7.56 25.64 6.23
C LYS A 74 -7.34 24.21 5.87
N ASP A 75 -7.76 23.82 4.67
CA ASP A 75 -7.47 22.52 4.09
C ASP A 75 -5.95 22.36 3.87
N VAL A 76 -5.41 21.15 4.09
CA VAL A 76 -3.96 20.88 3.99
C VAL A 76 -3.70 19.66 3.12
N ILE A 77 -2.73 19.78 2.21
CA ILE A 77 -2.17 18.68 1.44
C ILE A 77 -0.78 18.35 2.01
N TYR A 78 -0.62 17.11 2.49
CA TYR A 78 0.66 16.57 2.97
C TYR A 78 1.27 15.64 1.93
N ASP A 79 2.33 16.13 1.26
CA ASP A 79 3.09 15.40 0.23
C ASP A 79 4.35 14.78 0.84
N ALA A 80 4.33 13.47 1.01
CA ALA A 80 5.47 12.62 1.34
C ALA A 80 5.25 11.21 0.78
N THR A 81 6.19 10.29 0.97
CA THR A 81 6.00 8.90 0.45
C THR A 81 4.91 8.15 1.19
N ASN A 82 4.81 8.30 2.51
CA ASN A 82 3.75 7.76 3.37
C ASN A 82 3.49 6.24 3.20
N LEU A 83 4.53 5.46 2.87
CA LEU A 83 4.42 4.09 2.38
C LEU A 83 3.96 3.07 3.43
N THR A 84 4.29 3.30 4.70
CA THR A 84 4.01 2.34 5.76
C THR A 84 2.83 2.77 6.62
N ALA A 85 2.03 1.80 7.06
CA ALA A 85 0.93 2.03 7.99
C ALA A 85 1.40 2.72 9.28
N LYS A 86 2.60 2.37 9.78
CA LYS A 86 3.21 3.00 10.96
C LYS A 86 3.35 4.52 10.79
N ASN A 87 3.87 4.97 9.63
CA ASN A 87 4.07 6.40 9.36
C ASN A 87 2.73 7.13 9.22
N ARG A 88 1.78 6.55 8.47
CA ARG A 88 0.45 7.14 8.29
C ARG A 88 -0.31 7.25 9.62
N LYS A 89 -0.28 6.18 10.43
CA LYS A 89 -0.90 6.18 11.77
C LYS A 89 -0.27 7.20 12.71
N HIS A 90 1.05 7.38 12.64
CA HIS A 90 1.71 8.42 13.43
C HIS A 90 1.11 9.79 13.11
N VAL A 91 0.95 10.13 11.84
CA VAL A 91 0.30 11.40 11.44
C VAL A 91 -1.14 11.45 11.92
N LEU A 92 -1.95 10.45 11.62
CA LEU A 92 -3.38 10.44 11.94
C LEU A 92 -3.67 10.49 13.45
N ARG A 93 -2.89 9.77 14.27
CA ARG A 93 -3.15 9.61 15.70
C ARG A 93 -2.40 10.58 16.61
N HIS A 94 -1.23 11.05 16.17
CA HIS A 94 -0.39 11.91 16.99
C HIS A 94 -0.33 13.35 16.46
N VAL A 95 -0.13 13.53 15.13
CA VAL A 95 -0.07 14.88 14.57
C VAL A 95 -1.46 15.51 14.56
N LEU A 96 -2.48 14.78 14.13
CA LEU A 96 -3.87 15.27 14.04
C LEU A 96 -4.68 15.10 15.33
N ARG A 97 -4.03 14.69 16.43
CA ARG A 97 -4.74 14.46 17.70
C ARG A 97 -5.42 15.74 18.20
N GLY A 98 -6.74 15.64 18.44
CA GLY A 98 -7.55 16.75 18.94
C GLY A 98 -7.94 17.79 17.88
N ILE A 99 -7.57 17.58 16.62
CA ILE A 99 -7.95 18.42 15.49
C ILE A 99 -9.12 17.77 14.76
N GLU A 100 -10.26 18.45 14.71
CA GLU A 100 -11.40 18.01 13.91
C GLU A 100 -11.14 18.33 12.44
N CYS A 101 -10.97 17.30 11.61
CA CYS A 101 -10.76 17.44 10.17
C CYS A 101 -11.22 16.18 9.44
N ARG A 102 -11.66 16.32 8.18
CA ARG A 102 -11.88 15.21 7.26
C ARG A 102 -10.53 14.70 6.78
N LYS A 103 -10.32 13.39 6.76
CA LYS A 103 -9.05 12.74 6.42
C LYS A 103 -9.18 11.96 5.12
N VAL A 104 -8.51 12.42 4.09
CA VAL A 104 -8.57 11.87 2.74
C VAL A 104 -7.19 11.40 2.31
N ALA A 105 -7.08 10.15 1.89
CA ALA A 105 -5.85 9.59 1.32
C ALA A 105 -5.95 9.49 -0.20
N TYR A 106 -4.90 9.89 -0.92
CA TYR A 106 -4.73 9.63 -2.35
C TYR A 106 -3.58 8.67 -2.57
N ILE A 107 -3.87 7.51 -3.11
CA ILE A 107 -2.88 6.52 -3.55
C ILE A 107 -2.48 6.84 -4.99
N MET A 108 -1.22 7.20 -5.20
CA MET A 108 -0.67 7.42 -6.54
C MET A 108 -0.29 6.09 -7.16
N ALA A 109 -1.17 5.53 -7.98
CA ALA A 109 -0.96 4.28 -8.70
C ALA A 109 -0.17 4.54 -9.99
N THR A 110 1.16 4.42 -9.89
CA THR A 110 2.09 4.57 -11.00
C THR A 110 2.90 3.29 -11.12
N PRO A 111 2.91 2.58 -12.28
CA PRO A 111 3.65 1.34 -12.44
C PRO A 111 5.11 1.47 -11.98
N TYR A 112 5.63 0.45 -11.27
CA TYR A 112 6.97 0.49 -10.68
C TYR A 112 8.06 0.89 -11.68
N ARG A 113 7.99 0.36 -12.93
CA ARG A 113 8.94 0.71 -13.99
C ARG A 113 8.94 2.20 -14.32
N GLN A 114 7.76 2.85 -14.26
CA GLN A 114 7.65 4.29 -14.47
C GLN A 114 8.19 5.05 -13.25
N CYS A 115 7.91 4.57 -12.03
CA CYS A 115 8.49 5.14 -10.82
C CYS A 115 10.02 5.14 -10.85
N VAL A 116 10.65 4.04 -11.28
CA VAL A 116 12.11 3.96 -11.45
C VAL A 116 12.62 4.99 -12.46
N LYS A 117 11.95 5.11 -13.60
CA LYS A 117 12.32 6.03 -14.68
C LYS A 117 12.23 7.50 -14.24
N ASP A 118 11.20 7.85 -13.45
CA ASP A 118 10.92 9.21 -13.03
C ASP A 118 11.55 9.56 -11.66
N CYS A 119 12.18 8.59 -10.99
CA CYS A 119 12.79 8.80 -9.69
C CYS A 119 14.12 9.54 -9.82
N PHE A 120 14.15 10.81 -9.45
CA PHE A 120 15.36 11.63 -9.47
C PHE A 120 16.55 11.04 -8.67
N PHE A 121 16.24 10.31 -7.59
CA PHE A 121 17.24 9.68 -6.72
C PHE A 121 17.62 8.25 -7.14
N GLY A 122 17.13 7.79 -8.30
CA GLY A 122 17.49 6.53 -8.92
C GLY A 122 16.67 5.32 -8.46
N GLU A 123 16.94 4.19 -9.11
CA GLU A 123 16.24 2.93 -8.93
C GLU A 123 16.26 2.43 -7.47
N MET A 124 17.36 2.62 -6.76
CA MET A 124 17.50 2.12 -5.38
C MET A 124 16.41 2.68 -4.45
N LEU A 125 16.13 3.98 -4.53
CA LEU A 125 15.10 4.59 -3.69
C LEU A 125 13.68 4.16 -4.08
N ALA A 126 13.41 4.02 -5.38
CA ALA A 126 12.15 3.49 -5.87
C ALA A 126 11.94 2.04 -5.39
N ARG A 127 12.98 1.21 -5.45
CA ARG A 127 12.96 -0.17 -4.97
C ARG A 127 12.76 -0.26 -3.46
N GLU A 128 13.43 0.57 -2.67
CA GLU A 128 13.18 0.64 -1.21
C GLU A 128 11.73 0.97 -0.89
N GLY A 129 11.14 1.90 -1.63
CA GLY A 129 9.72 2.23 -1.50
C GLY A 129 8.83 1.04 -1.83
N TYR A 130 9.14 0.34 -2.91
CA TYR A 130 8.38 -0.79 -3.42
C TYR A 130 8.32 -1.96 -2.43
N ILE A 131 9.46 -2.33 -1.84
CA ILE A 131 9.51 -3.41 -0.83
C ILE A 131 8.93 -3.01 0.54
N LYS A 132 8.78 -1.70 0.81
CA LYS A 132 8.18 -1.16 2.06
C LYS A 132 6.71 -0.81 1.90
N TRP A 133 6.15 -0.98 0.70
CA TRP A 133 4.76 -0.65 0.44
C TRP A 133 3.81 -1.41 1.36
N GLN A 134 2.86 -0.69 1.93
CA GLN A 134 1.73 -1.22 2.67
C GLN A 134 0.49 -0.45 2.24
N THR A 135 -0.46 -1.13 1.64
CA THR A 135 -1.70 -0.50 1.17
C THR A 135 -2.45 0.12 2.34
N PRO A 136 -2.85 1.41 2.25
CA PRO A 136 -3.67 2.02 3.29
C PRO A 136 -5.07 1.39 3.32
N GLY A 137 -5.65 1.31 4.52
CA GLY A 137 -7.02 0.85 4.69
C GLY A 137 -7.81 1.77 5.61
N ILE A 138 -9.15 1.73 5.49
CA ILE A 138 -10.07 2.57 6.29
C ILE A 138 -9.87 2.38 7.80
N TRP A 139 -9.41 1.22 8.25
CA TRP A 139 -9.07 0.92 9.65
C TRP A 139 -7.93 1.79 10.22
N GLU A 140 -7.17 2.47 9.39
CA GLU A 140 -6.17 3.43 9.84
C GLU A 140 -6.80 4.72 10.39
N GLY A 141 -8.07 4.99 10.05
CA GLY A 141 -8.85 6.16 10.45
C GLY A 141 -9.03 7.19 9.34
N TRP A 142 -9.00 6.75 8.09
CA TRP A 142 -9.38 7.55 6.93
C TRP A 142 -10.89 7.66 6.79
N ASP A 143 -11.38 8.83 6.40
CA ASP A 143 -12.77 9.02 5.98
C ASP A 143 -12.95 8.59 4.52
N GLU A 144 -11.90 8.76 3.70
CA GLU A 144 -11.89 8.34 2.29
C GLU A 144 -10.48 7.95 1.83
N ILE A 145 -10.43 6.97 0.92
CA ILE A 145 -9.21 6.58 0.23
C ILE A 145 -9.49 6.53 -1.27
N TRP A 146 -8.71 7.28 -2.05
CA TRP A 146 -8.85 7.36 -3.50
C TRP A 146 -7.63 6.78 -4.20
N LEU A 147 -7.88 5.95 -5.22
CA LEU A 147 -6.85 5.45 -6.12
C LEU A 147 -6.77 6.39 -7.32
N HIS A 148 -5.57 6.93 -7.58
CA HIS A 148 -5.33 7.88 -8.67
C HIS A 148 -4.32 7.33 -9.66
N TYR A 149 -4.70 7.26 -10.92
CA TYR A 149 -3.84 6.95 -12.05
C TYR A 149 -3.61 8.22 -12.88
N ASP A 150 -2.35 8.63 -13.05
CA ASP A 150 -2.03 9.78 -13.92
C ASP A 150 -2.37 9.52 -15.39
N LYS A 151 -2.42 8.25 -15.78
CA LYS A 151 -2.69 7.82 -17.15
C LYS A 151 -3.71 6.68 -17.17
N PRO A 152 -4.78 6.81 -17.98
CA PRO A 152 -5.81 5.77 -18.07
C PRO A 152 -5.27 4.40 -18.47
N GLU A 153 -4.21 4.34 -19.32
CA GLU A 153 -3.61 3.08 -19.76
C GLU A 153 -2.89 2.30 -18.66
N TRP A 154 -2.78 2.84 -17.46
CA TRP A 154 -2.24 2.11 -16.31
C TRP A 154 -3.29 1.28 -15.57
N ILE A 155 -4.57 1.60 -15.76
CA ILE A 155 -5.67 0.80 -15.24
C ILE A 155 -5.68 -0.54 -15.98
N GLY A 156 -5.62 -1.64 -15.24
CA GLY A 156 -5.64 -2.98 -15.81
C GLY A 156 -4.41 -3.37 -16.63
N CYS A 157 -3.30 -2.61 -16.58
CA CYS A 157 -2.14 -2.87 -17.44
C CYS A 157 -1.40 -4.19 -17.12
N ASN A 158 -1.68 -4.85 -16.00
CA ASN A 158 -1.19 -6.18 -15.68
C ASN A 158 -2.07 -7.31 -16.28
N GLY A 159 -3.19 -6.98 -16.92
CA GLY A 159 -4.24 -7.92 -17.38
C GLY A 159 -5.15 -8.33 -16.24
N THR A 160 -6.01 -9.32 -16.47
CA THR A 160 -6.89 -9.84 -15.41
C THR A 160 -6.11 -10.74 -14.43
N PRO A 161 -6.62 -10.95 -13.19
CA PRO A 161 -6.09 -11.95 -12.26
C PRO A 161 -6.02 -13.36 -12.87
N PHE A 162 -7.03 -13.73 -13.68
CA PHE A 162 -7.05 -14.97 -14.44
C PHE A 162 -5.86 -15.07 -15.41
N ASP A 163 -5.62 -14.03 -16.23
CA ASP A 163 -4.50 -13.99 -17.18
C ASP A 163 -3.15 -14.15 -16.48
N PHE A 164 -3.02 -13.58 -15.28
CA PHE A 164 -1.82 -13.74 -14.46
C PHE A 164 -1.62 -15.20 -14.08
N ALA A 165 -2.63 -15.86 -13.51
CA ALA A 165 -2.54 -17.26 -13.11
C ALA A 165 -2.23 -18.19 -14.27
N VAL A 166 -2.85 -17.95 -15.45
CA VAL A 166 -2.56 -18.69 -16.69
C VAL A 166 -1.12 -18.45 -17.17
N ARG A 167 -0.66 -17.21 -17.19
CA ARG A 167 0.72 -16.83 -17.59
C ARG A 167 1.78 -17.53 -16.76
N TYR A 168 1.54 -17.70 -15.46
CA TYR A 168 2.48 -18.33 -14.52
C TYR A 168 2.15 -19.78 -14.21
N ARG A 169 1.33 -20.45 -15.05
CA ARG A 169 0.91 -21.82 -14.84
C ARG A 169 2.09 -22.79 -14.71
N GLU A 170 3.12 -22.62 -15.53
CA GLU A 170 4.32 -23.48 -15.55
C GLU A 170 5.51 -22.87 -14.78
N TYR A 171 5.30 -21.77 -14.02
CA TYR A 171 6.39 -21.12 -13.29
C TYR A 171 6.82 -21.97 -12.11
N ASP A 172 8.03 -22.55 -12.23
CA ASP A 172 8.68 -23.34 -11.18
C ASP A 172 9.16 -22.41 -10.04
N GLN A 173 8.55 -22.54 -8.88
CA GLN A 173 8.88 -21.76 -7.70
C GLN A 173 10.22 -22.14 -7.09
N ARG A 174 10.73 -23.36 -7.34
CA ARG A 174 11.97 -23.91 -6.74
C ARG A 174 12.06 -23.69 -5.23
N SER A 175 10.94 -23.80 -4.55
CA SER A 175 10.82 -23.58 -3.12
C SER A 175 10.66 -24.93 -2.43
N GLU A 176 11.35 -25.12 -1.30
CA GLU A 176 11.18 -26.30 -0.44
C GLU A 176 9.76 -26.38 0.16
N HIS A 177 9.00 -25.28 0.09
CA HIS A 177 7.66 -25.15 0.69
C HIS A 177 6.52 -25.37 -0.32
N HIS A 178 6.79 -25.46 -1.61
CA HIS A 178 5.76 -25.56 -2.65
C HIS A 178 6.08 -26.68 -3.64
N GLY A 179 5.21 -27.70 -3.66
CA GLY A 179 5.25 -28.77 -4.65
C GLY A 179 4.60 -28.42 -5.98
N LEU A 180 3.86 -27.31 -6.04
CA LEU A 180 3.14 -26.83 -7.23
C LEU A 180 3.87 -25.68 -7.91
N THR A 181 3.67 -25.54 -9.22
CA THR A 181 3.99 -24.32 -9.97
C THR A 181 3.13 -23.16 -9.49
N LEU A 182 3.58 -21.94 -9.73
CA LEU A 182 2.90 -20.75 -9.18
C LEU A 182 1.42 -20.69 -9.58
N GLY A 183 1.10 -20.74 -10.87
CA GLY A 183 -0.30 -20.65 -11.30
C GLY A 183 -1.17 -21.80 -10.79
N ASN A 184 -0.65 -23.02 -10.73
CA ASN A 184 -1.39 -24.16 -10.16
C ASN A 184 -1.62 -23.98 -8.65
N HIS A 185 -0.64 -23.44 -7.93
CA HIS A 185 -0.79 -23.09 -6.52
C HIS A 185 -1.88 -22.03 -6.31
N LEU A 186 -1.90 -20.96 -7.12
CA LEU A 186 -2.91 -19.90 -7.04
C LEU A 186 -4.32 -20.47 -7.25
N TRP A 187 -4.53 -21.27 -8.29
CA TRP A 187 -5.82 -21.94 -8.54
C TRP A 187 -6.22 -22.85 -7.39
N LYS A 188 -5.27 -23.63 -6.91
CA LYS A 188 -5.51 -24.54 -5.78
C LYS A 188 -5.91 -23.78 -4.52
N THR A 189 -5.31 -22.60 -4.29
CA THR A 189 -5.67 -21.74 -3.15
C THR A 189 -7.13 -21.29 -3.26
N VAL A 190 -7.58 -20.83 -4.44
CA VAL A 190 -9.00 -20.46 -4.65
C VAL A 190 -9.93 -21.65 -4.39
N GLU A 191 -9.60 -22.85 -4.91
CA GLU A 191 -10.39 -24.08 -4.68
C GLU A 191 -10.51 -24.44 -3.19
N LYS A 192 -9.53 -24.05 -2.37
CA LYS A 192 -9.50 -24.34 -0.93
C LYS A 192 -10.22 -23.31 -0.07
N ILE A 193 -10.68 -22.21 -0.66
CA ILE A 193 -11.51 -21.24 0.10
C ILE A 193 -12.81 -21.92 0.53
N ASN A 194 -13.06 -21.86 1.83
CA ASN A 194 -14.31 -22.35 2.39
C ASN A 194 -15.42 -21.29 2.22
N LEU A 195 -16.20 -21.39 1.16
CA LEU A 195 -17.25 -20.44 0.83
C LEU A 195 -18.31 -20.29 1.92
N SER A 196 -18.49 -21.29 2.81
CA SER A 196 -19.44 -21.18 3.92
C SER A 196 -18.97 -20.17 5.00
N GLU A 197 -17.68 -19.83 5.02
CA GLU A 197 -17.11 -18.82 5.90
C GLU A 197 -17.11 -17.41 5.29
N VAL A 198 -17.50 -17.28 4.01
CA VAL A 198 -17.47 -16.02 3.25
C VAL A 198 -18.88 -15.47 3.07
N LYS A 199 -19.07 -14.19 3.33
CA LYS A 199 -20.34 -13.53 3.00
C LYS A 199 -20.49 -13.45 1.47
N PRO A 200 -21.66 -13.72 0.87
CA PRO A 200 -21.83 -13.79 -0.58
C PRO A 200 -21.28 -12.58 -1.35
N TRP A 201 -21.47 -11.39 -0.84
CA TRP A 201 -21.00 -10.16 -1.47
C TRP A 201 -19.46 -9.96 -1.45
N LYS A 202 -18.74 -10.83 -0.73
CA LYS A 202 -17.27 -10.83 -0.66
C LYS A 202 -16.63 -11.96 -1.48
N TYR A 203 -17.41 -12.85 -2.12
CA TYR A 203 -16.85 -14.03 -2.77
C TYR A 203 -15.79 -13.65 -3.80
N ASP A 204 -16.11 -12.72 -4.68
CA ASP A 204 -15.21 -12.30 -5.74
C ASP A 204 -13.97 -11.59 -5.19
N ILE A 205 -14.14 -10.72 -4.20
CA ILE A 205 -13.02 -10.05 -3.51
C ILE A 205 -12.04 -11.06 -2.91
N ILE A 206 -12.54 -12.08 -2.22
CA ILE A 206 -11.71 -13.11 -1.58
C ILE A 206 -11.07 -14.03 -2.61
N ALA A 207 -11.82 -14.40 -3.67
CA ALA A 207 -11.30 -15.22 -4.76
C ALA A 207 -10.16 -14.50 -5.52
N GLU A 208 -10.33 -13.22 -5.84
CA GLU A 208 -9.30 -12.40 -6.49
C GLU A 208 -8.07 -12.21 -5.61
N ALA A 209 -8.26 -11.94 -4.31
CA ALA A 209 -7.15 -11.82 -3.37
C ALA A 209 -6.39 -13.16 -3.25
N ALA A 210 -7.09 -14.30 -3.20
CA ALA A 210 -6.48 -15.63 -3.17
C ALA A 210 -5.77 -15.97 -4.49
N LEU A 211 -6.34 -15.57 -5.64
CA LEU A 211 -5.72 -15.80 -6.94
C LEU A 211 -4.46 -14.96 -7.16
N LEU A 212 -4.34 -13.82 -6.46
CA LEU A 212 -3.21 -12.89 -6.59
C LEU A 212 -2.28 -12.86 -5.38
N HIS A 213 -2.53 -13.63 -4.30
CA HIS A 213 -1.76 -13.47 -3.05
C HIS A 213 -0.24 -13.56 -3.25
N ASP A 214 0.19 -14.37 -4.18
CA ASP A 214 1.60 -14.61 -4.53
C ASP A 214 2.05 -13.89 -5.83
N CYS A 215 1.29 -12.93 -6.35
CA CYS A 215 1.61 -12.27 -7.62
C CYS A 215 2.94 -11.49 -7.60
N GLY A 216 3.45 -11.15 -6.44
CA GLY A 216 4.76 -10.53 -6.30
C GLY A 216 5.96 -11.48 -6.44
N LYS A 217 5.77 -12.81 -6.43
CA LYS A 217 6.86 -13.80 -6.48
C LYS A 217 7.74 -13.69 -7.74
N PRO A 218 7.19 -13.56 -8.96
CA PRO A 218 8.03 -13.45 -10.15
C PRO A 218 8.98 -12.25 -10.12
N ILE A 219 8.55 -11.13 -9.51
CA ILE A 219 9.31 -9.88 -9.41
C ILE A 219 10.33 -9.94 -8.27
N SER A 220 9.97 -10.57 -7.16
CA SER A 220 10.82 -10.66 -5.95
C SER A 220 11.82 -11.82 -5.98
N ARG A 221 11.78 -12.66 -7.03
CA ARG A 221 12.62 -13.85 -7.15
C ARG A 221 14.10 -13.50 -7.04
N HIS A 222 14.76 -14.13 -6.08
CA HIS A 222 16.21 -14.01 -5.87
C HIS A 222 16.85 -15.40 -5.72
N VAL A 223 17.93 -15.63 -6.46
CA VAL A 223 18.74 -16.86 -6.32
C VAL A 223 19.93 -16.52 -5.44
N ARG A 224 20.00 -17.18 -4.28
CA ARG A 224 21.09 -17.03 -3.34
C ARG A 224 22.36 -17.70 -3.84
N SER A 225 23.49 -17.40 -3.21
CA SER A 225 24.79 -18.01 -3.55
C SER A 225 24.83 -19.54 -3.35
N ASP A 226 23.98 -20.09 -2.48
CA ASP A 226 23.79 -21.52 -2.27
C ASP A 226 22.83 -22.18 -3.26
N GLY A 227 22.35 -21.44 -4.28
CA GLY A 227 21.42 -21.90 -5.30
C GLY A 227 19.95 -21.93 -4.88
N LYS A 228 19.63 -21.66 -3.61
CA LYS A 228 18.26 -21.59 -3.13
C LYS A 228 17.54 -20.35 -3.67
N VAL A 229 16.26 -20.53 -4.00
CA VAL A 229 15.39 -19.42 -4.44
C VAL A 229 14.61 -18.87 -3.27
N THR A 230 14.55 -17.54 -3.17
CA THR A 230 13.81 -16.81 -2.15
C THR A 230 12.94 -15.72 -2.77
N TYR A 231 11.87 -15.35 -2.07
CA TYR A 231 10.85 -14.39 -2.53
C TYR A 231 10.58 -13.33 -1.45
N TYR A 232 11.64 -12.68 -0.96
CA TYR A 232 11.52 -11.68 0.10
C TYR A 232 10.62 -10.52 -0.33
N ASN A 233 9.71 -10.12 0.57
CA ASN A 233 8.77 -9.02 0.39
C ASN A 233 7.79 -9.19 -0.80
N HIS A 234 7.58 -10.43 -1.30
CA HIS A 234 6.63 -10.65 -2.39
C HIS A 234 5.21 -10.17 -2.06
N HIS A 235 4.79 -10.23 -0.80
CA HIS A 235 3.50 -9.75 -0.33
C HIS A 235 3.36 -8.22 -0.50
N ASN A 236 4.37 -7.42 -0.13
CA ASN A 236 4.35 -5.97 -0.33
C ASN A 236 4.41 -5.60 -1.82
N ILE A 237 5.26 -6.30 -2.57
CA ILE A 237 5.38 -6.15 -4.02
C ILE A 237 4.07 -6.52 -4.71
N GLY A 238 3.48 -7.68 -4.36
CA GLY A 238 2.21 -8.14 -4.88
C GLY A 238 1.05 -7.19 -4.56
N SER A 239 1.02 -6.69 -3.32
CA SER A 239 0.06 -5.67 -2.89
C SER A 239 0.14 -4.40 -3.75
N TYR A 240 1.32 -3.93 -4.13
CA TYR A 240 1.46 -2.80 -5.05
C TYR A 240 1.06 -3.15 -6.49
N GLU A 241 1.53 -4.30 -6.99
CA GLU A 241 1.22 -4.75 -8.35
C GLU A 241 -0.28 -5.04 -8.55
N SER A 242 -0.99 -5.45 -7.49
CA SER A 242 -2.43 -5.70 -7.58
C SER A 242 -3.24 -4.44 -7.89
N LEU A 243 -2.71 -3.25 -7.65
CA LEU A 243 -3.36 -2.00 -8.04
C LEU A 243 -3.50 -1.82 -9.57
N PHE A 244 -2.82 -2.64 -10.37
CA PHE A 244 -2.76 -2.53 -11.82
C PHE A 244 -3.41 -3.70 -12.56
N PHE A 245 -4.12 -4.59 -11.86
CA PHE A 245 -4.93 -5.61 -12.51
C PHE A 245 -6.27 -5.05 -12.95
N ASP A 246 -6.82 -5.67 -14.00
CA ASP A 246 -8.14 -5.38 -14.52
C ASP A 246 -9.16 -6.21 -13.74
N PHE A 247 -9.85 -5.58 -12.81
CA PHE A 247 -10.90 -6.19 -12.00
C PHE A 247 -12.28 -5.78 -12.51
N GLU A 248 -13.29 -6.57 -12.18
CA GLU A 248 -14.68 -6.17 -12.37
C GLU A 248 -15.04 -4.94 -11.52
N GLU A 249 -16.05 -4.17 -11.97
CA GLU A 249 -16.39 -2.85 -11.39
C GLU A 249 -16.71 -2.89 -9.89
N ASP A 250 -17.26 -4.01 -9.40
CA ASP A 250 -17.68 -4.16 -8.00
C ASP A 250 -16.54 -4.60 -7.06
N ILE A 251 -15.33 -4.81 -7.58
CA ILE A 251 -14.19 -5.26 -6.77
C ILE A 251 -13.52 -4.07 -6.05
N ASP A 252 -13.44 -4.16 -4.73
CA ASP A 252 -12.64 -3.23 -3.92
C ASP A 252 -11.14 -3.53 -4.07
N ILE A 253 -10.50 -2.89 -5.07
CA ILE A 253 -9.07 -3.05 -5.40
C ILE A 253 -8.19 -2.76 -4.19
N ILE A 254 -8.54 -1.76 -3.36
CA ILE A 254 -7.75 -1.38 -2.19
C ILE A 254 -7.82 -2.49 -1.14
N TYR A 255 -9.00 -3.08 -0.96
CA TYR A 255 -9.17 -4.19 -0.02
C TYR A 255 -8.45 -5.47 -0.49
N VAL A 256 -8.56 -5.83 -1.78
CA VAL A 256 -7.79 -6.93 -2.40
C VAL A 256 -6.30 -6.71 -2.21
N SER A 257 -5.80 -5.53 -2.53
CA SER A 257 -4.40 -5.15 -2.35
C SER A 257 -3.94 -5.28 -0.90
N ALA A 258 -4.76 -4.86 0.06
CA ALA A 258 -4.46 -5.01 1.48
C ALA A 258 -4.41 -6.49 1.92
N LEU A 259 -5.36 -7.32 1.47
CA LEU A 259 -5.34 -8.76 1.76
C LEU A 259 -4.08 -9.43 1.23
N ILE A 260 -3.66 -9.09 0.00
CA ILE A 260 -2.39 -9.57 -0.58
C ILE A 260 -1.20 -9.12 0.27
N GLY A 261 -1.18 -7.88 0.74
CA GLY A 261 -0.12 -7.35 1.61
C GLY A 261 -0.01 -8.06 2.95
N HIS A 262 -1.12 -8.56 3.46
CA HIS A 262 -1.22 -9.16 4.80
C HIS A 262 -1.34 -10.69 4.83
N HIS A 263 -1.39 -11.38 3.66
CA HIS A 263 -1.53 -12.85 3.64
C HIS A 263 -0.38 -13.59 4.35
N MET A 264 0.79 -12.96 4.40
CA MET A 264 1.96 -13.51 5.08
C MET A 264 2.00 -13.25 6.59
N ASP A 265 1.17 -12.34 7.11
CA ASP A 265 1.20 -11.98 8.54
C ASP A 265 1.10 -13.21 9.45
N PRO A 266 0.18 -14.19 9.22
CA PRO A 266 0.04 -15.35 10.08
C PRO A 266 1.30 -16.24 10.13
N TYR A 267 2.18 -16.18 9.12
CA TYR A 267 3.45 -16.90 9.13
C TYR A 267 4.52 -16.27 10.01
N PHE A 268 4.35 -14.97 10.31
CA PHE A 268 5.28 -14.22 11.16
C PHE A 268 4.81 -14.11 12.62
N TRP A 269 3.57 -14.55 12.92
CA TRP A 269 3.07 -14.55 14.28
C TRP A 269 3.80 -15.59 15.13
N GLY A 270 4.44 -15.13 16.21
CA GLY A 270 5.06 -15.97 17.20
C GLY A 270 4.08 -16.39 18.31
N GLU A 271 4.63 -17.03 19.36
CA GLU A 271 3.86 -17.43 20.54
C GLU A 271 3.24 -16.24 21.27
N ASP A 272 3.87 -15.04 21.18
CA ASP A 272 3.39 -13.79 21.80
C ASP A 272 2.38 -13.02 20.94
N PHE A 273 1.83 -13.62 19.87
CA PHE A 273 0.89 -12.92 18.99
C PHE A 273 -0.38 -12.54 19.73
N ASP A 274 -0.65 -11.23 19.81
CA ASP A 274 -1.88 -10.69 20.38
C ASP A 274 -2.96 -10.51 19.29
N LYS A 275 -3.83 -11.51 19.18
CA LYS A 275 -4.97 -11.48 18.27
C LYS A 275 -5.89 -10.27 18.52
N ASN A 276 -6.12 -9.92 19.79
CA ASN A 276 -7.01 -8.79 20.10
C ASN A 276 -6.39 -7.47 19.67
N HIS A 277 -5.08 -7.32 19.79
CA HIS A 277 -4.39 -6.14 19.28
C HIS A 277 -4.52 -6.03 17.74
N TYR A 278 -4.38 -7.15 17.02
CA TYR A 278 -4.53 -7.19 15.56
C TYR A 278 -5.97 -6.84 15.15
N ILE A 279 -6.97 -7.44 15.79
CA ILE A 279 -8.40 -7.16 15.55
C ILE A 279 -8.76 -5.70 15.88
N ASN A 280 -8.27 -5.16 16.99
CA ASN A 280 -8.49 -3.76 17.34
C ASN A 280 -7.86 -2.78 16.33
N PHE A 281 -6.89 -3.24 15.57
CA PHE A 281 -6.23 -2.44 14.55
C PHE A 281 -6.91 -2.52 13.19
N PHE A 282 -7.17 -3.75 12.71
CA PHE A 282 -7.65 -4.02 11.35
C PHE A 282 -9.17 -4.26 11.28
N GLY A 283 -9.79 -4.58 12.40
CA GLY A 283 -11.15 -5.09 12.46
C GLY A 283 -11.21 -6.61 12.35
N GLU A 284 -12.25 -7.21 12.99
CA GLU A 284 -12.44 -8.66 13.00
C GLU A 284 -12.66 -9.23 11.60
N ALA A 285 -13.44 -8.55 10.76
CA ALA A 285 -13.72 -9.00 9.41
C ALA A 285 -12.46 -9.09 8.54
N PHE A 286 -11.49 -8.17 8.67
CA PHE A 286 -10.24 -8.22 7.95
C PHE A 286 -9.34 -9.36 8.46
N TYR A 287 -9.29 -9.53 9.79
CA TYR A 287 -8.57 -10.66 10.38
C TYR A 287 -9.09 -12.00 9.87
N ASP A 288 -10.42 -12.18 9.83
CA ASP A 288 -11.05 -13.42 9.37
C ASP A 288 -10.75 -13.68 7.90
N ASP A 289 -10.79 -12.65 7.04
CA ASP A 289 -10.47 -12.75 5.61
C ASP A 289 -8.98 -13.11 5.38
N VAL A 290 -8.06 -12.51 6.14
CA VAL A 290 -6.63 -12.88 6.11
C VAL A 290 -6.43 -14.33 6.52
N MET A 291 -7.09 -14.77 7.60
CA MET A 291 -7.00 -16.14 8.09
C MET A 291 -7.60 -17.15 7.12
N LEU A 292 -8.66 -16.78 6.41
CA LEU A 292 -9.29 -17.61 5.39
C LEU A 292 -8.32 -17.88 4.22
N ILE A 293 -7.70 -16.82 3.68
CA ILE A 293 -6.69 -16.95 2.62
C ILE A 293 -5.49 -17.75 3.11
N HIS A 294 -5.00 -17.48 4.32
CA HIS A 294 -3.87 -18.22 4.90
C HIS A 294 -4.14 -19.73 5.05
N LYS A 295 -5.33 -20.12 5.54
CA LYS A 295 -5.72 -21.53 5.64
C LYS A 295 -5.76 -22.19 4.25
N ALA A 296 -6.35 -21.50 3.26
CA ALA A 296 -6.46 -22.00 1.90
C ALA A 296 -5.07 -22.16 1.24
N ASP A 297 -4.18 -21.18 1.39
CA ASP A 297 -2.79 -21.24 0.92
C ASP A 297 -2.05 -22.45 1.53
N LYS A 298 -2.16 -22.67 2.84
CA LYS A 298 -1.55 -23.84 3.50
C LYS A 298 -2.07 -25.16 2.97
N MET A 299 -3.34 -25.24 2.59
CA MET A 299 -3.96 -26.45 2.04
C MET A 299 -3.64 -26.68 0.56
N ALA A 300 -3.13 -25.66 -0.12
CA ALA A 300 -2.78 -25.68 -1.53
C ALA A 300 -1.32 -26.08 -1.84
N ARG A 301 -0.54 -26.44 -0.84
CA ARG A 301 0.88 -26.84 -0.96
C ARG A 301 1.07 -28.24 -1.49
#